data_2a0484bebc4883a07ef04b060374e883
#
_entry.id   2a0484bebc4883a07ef04b060374e883
#
_cell.length_a   1.000
_cell.length_b   1.000
_cell.length_c   1.000
_cell.angle_alpha   90.00
_cell.angle_beta   90.00
_cell.angle_gamma   90.00
#
_symmetry.space_group_name_H-M   'P 1'
#
loop_
_entity.id
_entity.type
_entity.pdbx_description
1 polymer ?
#
loop_
_entity_poly.entity_id
_entity_poly.type
_entity_poly.pdbx_seq_one_letter_code
_entity_poly.pdbx_strand_id
1 'polypeptide(L)'
;MKRRKFLKYATVSLATPFLFQEQWISAMTNRSVIDVLSSYNPDRKLVLIQLDGGNDGLNMLIPISEYDNLANARRNILVDKAQILKLTEETGLNPAMPELINLYKEGKVQFIQGVGYPSPNLSHFRSKDIISSASDSKTIISTGWAGRMFNNQYSDYPNGFPNVKQPHPIALTIGSTSSSVCQGDLANYSAVLSNLTSNYTNSSPNGTYPETPFGNELKFVNTMMEQTESYLSVIKEAASKAKNLSTLYPVSGQNGLADKLKLVANLIAGGLQTQIYVVSLGGWDLHSSAVTSETDKLTGQHPNLLSKLSKAIAAFEDDLKLMNKADEVMGFVSTEFGRRIKSNDSLGTDHGTTWPAIVFGSKVNPGIIGNNPNIPAVVTKSDNLPLQNDFRSIYTGFYKQWFGLDDLETTQLLGKSFPEIQVIAKSTATSPGTSFEESIRLWPNPLEDQAQLAFNSNGETIRIRIFSMTGQLVENHLQQKFAEGNQQIELRLGHLAKGTYQLTLEQKSSRQTVRFVVK
;
A
#
# COMPACT_ATOMS: atom_id res chain seq x y z
N MET A 1 -28.66 -14.19 -20.74
CA MET A 1 -29.24 -14.72 -19.49
C MET A 1 -30.63 -14.13 -19.31
N LYS A 2 -31.68 -14.94 -19.10
CA LYS A 2 -33.07 -14.45 -19.02
C LYS A 2 -33.29 -13.71 -17.69
N ARG A 3 -33.89 -12.50 -17.73
CA ARG A 3 -34.19 -11.61 -16.57
C ARG A 3 -34.75 -12.33 -15.32
N ARG A 4 -35.51 -13.43 -15.49
CA ARG A 4 -36.04 -14.23 -14.38
C ARG A 4 -35.01 -15.02 -13.59
N LYS A 5 -33.82 -15.33 -14.14
CA LYS A 5 -32.73 -15.99 -13.39
C LYS A 5 -31.92 -15.00 -12.55
N PHE A 6 -31.79 -13.76 -13.01
CA PHE A 6 -31.12 -12.68 -12.26
C PHE A 6 -31.88 -12.33 -10.97
N LEU A 7 -33.22 -12.21 -11.05
CA LEU A 7 -34.06 -11.91 -9.88
C LEU A 7 -34.10 -13.05 -8.83
N LYS A 8 -33.93 -14.31 -9.23
CA LYS A 8 -33.85 -15.43 -8.28
C LYS A 8 -32.52 -15.47 -7.50
N TYR A 9 -31.44 -14.95 -8.03
CA TYR A 9 -30.17 -14.85 -7.32
C TYR A 9 -30.06 -13.56 -6.48
N ALA A 10 -30.74 -12.51 -6.87
CA ALA A 10 -30.82 -11.26 -6.08
C ALA A 10 -31.62 -11.43 -4.76
N THR A 11 -32.62 -12.31 -4.73
CA THR A 11 -33.43 -12.57 -3.52
C THR A 11 -32.75 -13.51 -2.51
N VAL A 12 -31.76 -14.30 -2.93
CA VAL A 12 -30.98 -15.16 -2.02
C VAL A 12 -29.82 -14.37 -1.36
N SER A 13 -29.35 -13.31 -2.01
CA SER A 13 -28.28 -12.45 -1.47
C SER A 13 -28.74 -11.47 -0.38
N LEU A 14 -30.05 -11.26 -0.23
CA LEU A 14 -30.61 -10.35 0.79
C LEU A 14 -30.96 -11.02 2.13
N ALA A 15 -30.93 -12.36 2.21
CA ALA A 15 -31.25 -13.08 3.43
C ALA A 15 -30.02 -13.56 4.23
N THR A 16 -28.83 -13.54 3.64
CA THR A 16 -27.60 -14.00 4.31
C THR A 16 -26.80 -12.95 5.09
N PRO A 17 -26.93 -11.63 4.87
CA PRO A 17 -26.22 -10.65 5.70
C PRO A 17 -26.73 -10.56 7.14
N PHE A 18 -27.99 -10.88 7.40
CA PHE A 18 -28.60 -10.67 8.72
C PHE A 18 -28.15 -11.67 9.79
N LEU A 19 -27.68 -12.87 9.43
CA LEU A 19 -27.24 -13.88 10.40
C LEU A 19 -25.75 -13.75 10.78
N PHE A 20 -24.96 -12.97 10.02
CA PHE A 20 -23.54 -12.72 10.34
C PHE A 20 -23.32 -11.38 11.06
N GLN A 21 -24.29 -10.49 11.06
CA GLN A 21 -24.15 -9.13 11.59
C GLN A 21 -24.05 -9.09 13.12
N GLU A 22 -24.69 -9.99 13.84
CA GLU A 22 -24.63 -10.00 15.32
C GLU A 22 -23.29 -10.48 15.90
N GLN A 23 -22.58 -11.37 15.21
CA GLN A 23 -21.25 -11.81 15.65
C GLN A 23 -20.13 -10.80 15.30
N TRP A 24 -20.31 -9.99 14.26
CA TRP A 24 -19.35 -8.95 13.86
C TRP A 24 -19.46 -7.69 14.73
N ILE A 25 -20.65 -7.31 15.12
CA ILE A 25 -20.89 -6.15 16.01
C ILE A 25 -20.29 -6.38 17.39
N SER A 26 -20.34 -7.61 17.92
CA SER A 26 -19.75 -7.95 19.22
C SER A 26 -18.20 -7.95 19.20
N ALA A 27 -17.57 -8.17 18.05
CA ALA A 27 -16.11 -8.06 17.93
C ALA A 27 -15.63 -6.60 17.76
N MET A 28 -16.45 -5.73 17.18
CA MET A 28 -16.14 -4.30 17.02
C MET A 28 -16.39 -3.45 18.28
N THR A 29 -17.29 -3.88 19.17
CA THR A 29 -17.60 -3.13 20.40
C THR A 29 -16.53 -3.21 21.49
N ASN A 30 -15.48 -4.04 21.31
CA ASN A 30 -14.44 -4.27 22.33
C ASN A 30 -13.13 -3.51 22.09
N ARG A 31 -13.05 -2.63 21.10
CA ARG A 31 -11.95 -1.67 20.98
C ARG A 31 -12.46 -0.25 21.22
N SER A 32 -11.79 0.49 22.08
CA SER A 32 -12.08 1.91 22.16
C SER A 32 -11.76 2.53 20.81
N VAL A 33 -12.68 3.32 20.27
CA VAL A 33 -12.49 4.12 19.04
C VAL A 33 -11.17 4.94 19.10
N ILE A 34 -10.68 5.21 20.33
CA ILE A 34 -9.43 5.89 20.63
C ILE A 34 -8.20 5.04 20.25
N ASP A 35 -8.23 3.71 20.42
CA ASP A 35 -7.09 2.84 20.10
C ASP A 35 -6.93 2.64 18.58
N VAL A 36 -8.03 2.63 17.84
CA VAL A 36 -8.04 2.60 16.37
C VAL A 36 -7.54 3.94 15.82
N LEU A 37 -7.92 5.06 16.42
CA LEU A 37 -7.49 6.39 16.01
C LEU A 37 -6.02 6.70 16.37
N SER A 38 -5.43 6.03 17.36
CA SER A 38 -4.04 6.27 17.78
C SER A 38 -2.98 5.53 16.97
N SER A 39 -3.33 4.46 16.29
CA SER A 39 -2.42 3.69 15.41
C SER A 39 -2.42 4.22 13.97
N TYR A 40 -3.49 4.86 13.56
CA TYR A 40 -3.66 5.43 12.23
C TYR A 40 -2.93 6.78 12.11
N ASN A 41 -2.02 6.89 11.15
CA ASN A 41 -1.33 8.15 10.86
C ASN A 41 -1.92 8.80 9.58
N PRO A 42 -2.81 9.79 9.71
CA PRO A 42 -3.48 10.43 8.58
C PRO A 42 -2.53 11.25 7.70
N ASP A 43 -1.32 11.56 8.18
CA ASP A 43 -0.34 12.30 7.41
C ASP A 43 0.42 11.43 6.40
N ARG A 44 0.33 10.11 6.50
CA ARG A 44 0.99 9.18 5.58
C ARG A 44 0.21 9.01 4.28
N LYS A 45 0.92 9.15 3.19
CA LYS A 45 0.38 9.07 1.82
C LYS A 45 1.07 7.96 1.03
N LEU A 46 0.27 7.16 0.33
CA LEU A 46 0.79 6.11 -0.55
C LEU A 46 0.48 6.47 -2.00
N VAL A 47 1.52 6.51 -2.85
CA VAL A 47 1.40 6.78 -4.28
C VAL A 47 1.58 5.47 -5.05
N LEU A 48 0.51 5.00 -5.66
CA LEU A 48 0.49 3.78 -6.46
C LEU A 48 0.75 4.11 -7.92
N ILE A 49 1.84 3.58 -8.49
CA ILE A 49 2.18 3.69 -9.92
C ILE A 49 1.88 2.34 -10.56
N GLN A 50 0.84 2.28 -11.39
CA GLN A 50 0.44 1.08 -12.10
C GLN A 50 1.06 1.06 -13.50
N LEU A 51 1.85 0.04 -13.80
CA LEU A 51 2.42 -0.19 -15.12
C LEU A 51 1.46 -1.09 -15.90
N ASP A 52 0.64 -0.49 -16.77
CA ASP A 52 -0.40 -1.22 -17.49
C ASP A 52 0.15 -1.95 -18.71
N GLY A 53 0.09 -3.28 -18.70
CA GLY A 53 0.47 -4.13 -19.82
C GLY A 53 1.44 -5.28 -19.50
N GLY A 54 1.87 -5.45 -18.26
CA GLY A 54 2.81 -6.51 -17.89
C GLY A 54 4.26 -6.18 -18.24
N ASN A 55 4.96 -5.53 -17.32
CA ASN A 55 6.36 -5.14 -17.50
C ASN A 55 7.30 -6.35 -17.65
N ASP A 56 8.25 -6.28 -18.59
CA ASP A 56 9.35 -7.25 -18.72
C ASP A 56 10.40 -7.04 -17.61
N GLY A 57 10.16 -7.71 -16.49
CA GLY A 57 10.99 -7.60 -15.30
C GLY A 57 12.44 -8.03 -15.50
N LEU A 58 12.70 -9.03 -16.35
CA LEU A 58 14.06 -9.50 -16.63
C LEU A 58 14.89 -8.52 -17.47
N ASN A 59 14.24 -7.59 -18.17
CA ASN A 59 14.91 -6.48 -18.86
C ASN A 59 14.89 -5.18 -18.05
N MET A 60 14.18 -5.13 -16.91
CA MET A 60 14.20 -4.02 -15.96
C MET A 60 15.23 -4.24 -14.85
N LEU A 61 15.09 -5.33 -14.10
CA LEU A 61 15.98 -5.77 -13.02
C LEU A 61 16.68 -7.06 -13.46
N ILE A 62 17.91 -6.91 -13.92
CA ILE A 62 18.64 -7.94 -14.66
C ILE A 62 19.49 -8.77 -13.71
N PRO A 63 19.30 -10.11 -13.66
CA PRO A 63 20.12 -11.00 -12.85
C PRO A 63 21.48 -11.21 -13.53
N ILE A 64 22.50 -10.45 -13.10
CA ILE A 64 23.87 -10.52 -13.66
C ILE A 64 24.50 -11.87 -13.40
N SER A 65 24.19 -12.49 -12.25
CA SER A 65 24.65 -13.86 -11.93
C SER A 65 24.15 -14.92 -12.91
N GLU A 66 23.01 -14.70 -13.53
CA GLU A 66 22.37 -15.61 -14.49
C GLU A 66 22.48 -15.13 -15.95
N TYR A 67 23.34 -14.13 -16.20
CA TYR A 67 23.36 -13.41 -17.48
C TYR A 67 23.55 -14.31 -18.68
N ASP A 68 24.43 -15.32 -18.62
CA ASP A 68 24.75 -16.17 -19.78
C ASP A 68 23.56 -17.05 -20.17
N ASN A 69 22.87 -17.63 -19.20
CA ASN A 69 21.63 -18.37 -19.43
C ASN A 69 20.51 -17.46 -19.93
N LEU A 70 20.40 -16.27 -19.34
CA LEU A 70 19.43 -15.27 -19.77
C LEU A 70 19.70 -14.79 -21.21
N ALA A 71 20.96 -14.57 -21.58
CA ALA A 71 21.36 -14.21 -22.94
C ALA A 71 21.04 -15.33 -23.95
N ASN A 72 21.17 -16.60 -23.58
CA ASN A 72 20.74 -17.72 -24.43
C ASN A 72 19.23 -17.70 -24.66
N ALA A 73 18.43 -17.29 -23.67
CA ALA A 73 16.97 -17.25 -23.74
C ALA A 73 16.42 -16.03 -24.50
N ARG A 74 17.13 -14.87 -24.48
CA ARG A 74 16.60 -13.59 -25.00
C ARG A 74 17.65 -12.66 -25.61
N ARG A 75 18.64 -13.22 -26.32
CA ARG A 75 19.76 -12.46 -26.89
C ARG A 75 19.31 -11.29 -27.78
N ASN A 76 18.17 -11.45 -28.47
CA ASN A 76 17.63 -10.45 -29.42
C ASN A 76 17.10 -9.18 -28.73
N ILE A 77 16.82 -9.20 -27.39
CA ILE A 77 16.28 -8.05 -26.65
C ILE A 77 17.09 -7.69 -25.38
N LEU A 78 17.98 -8.56 -24.91
CA LEU A 78 18.76 -8.33 -23.68
C LEU A 78 19.91 -7.37 -23.97
N VAL A 79 20.04 -6.31 -23.16
CA VAL A 79 21.18 -5.37 -23.22
C VAL A 79 22.49 -6.06 -22.88
N ASP A 80 23.61 -5.57 -23.42
CA ASP A 80 24.92 -6.16 -23.20
C ASP A 80 25.34 -6.03 -21.73
N LYS A 81 26.00 -7.08 -21.20
CA LYS A 81 26.40 -7.19 -19.80
C LYS A 81 27.19 -5.97 -19.29
N ALA A 82 28.05 -5.42 -20.15
CA ALA A 82 28.88 -4.26 -19.82
C ALA A 82 28.09 -2.96 -19.64
N GLN A 83 26.85 -2.89 -20.16
CA GLN A 83 26.01 -1.70 -20.12
C GLN A 83 25.05 -1.71 -18.92
N ILE A 84 24.91 -2.84 -18.21
CA ILE A 84 24.02 -2.98 -17.06
C ILE A 84 24.48 -2.07 -15.94
N LEU A 85 23.56 -1.30 -15.38
CA LEU A 85 23.80 -0.46 -14.21
C LEU A 85 23.77 -1.32 -12.93
N LYS A 86 24.92 -1.65 -12.37
CA LYS A 86 25.03 -2.50 -11.20
C LYS A 86 24.37 -1.90 -9.96
N LEU A 87 23.46 -2.65 -9.35
CA LEU A 87 22.96 -2.43 -7.98
C LEU A 87 23.84 -3.19 -6.98
N THR A 88 24.15 -4.42 -7.32
CA THR A 88 25.08 -5.32 -6.61
C THR A 88 25.98 -6.03 -7.64
N GLU A 89 26.87 -6.90 -7.21
CA GLU A 89 27.65 -7.71 -8.14
C GLU A 89 26.77 -8.71 -8.94
N GLU A 90 25.64 -9.10 -8.38
CA GLU A 90 24.76 -10.13 -8.92
C GLU A 90 23.53 -9.58 -9.66
N THR A 91 23.12 -8.34 -9.36
CA THR A 91 21.88 -7.74 -9.87
C THR A 91 22.13 -6.32 -10.38
N GLY A 92 21.50 -5.95 -11.48
CA GLY A 92 21.59 -4.60 -12.02
C GLY A 92 20.30 -4.13 -12.69
N LEU A 93 20.29 -2.85 -13.04
CA LEU A 93 19.18 -2.22 -13.76
C LEU A 93 19.50 -2.05 -15.24
N ASN A 94 18.44 -1.96 -16.03
CA ASN A 94 18.53 -1.53 -17.41
C ASN A 94 19.24 -0.16 -17.52
N PRO A 95 20.13 0.04 -18.52
CA PRO A 95 20.82 1.31 -18.75
C PRO A 95 19.90 2.54 -18.88
N ALA A 96 18.64 2.34 -19.22
CA ALA A 96 17.65 3.40 -19.33
C ALA A 96 17.17 3.96 -17.97
N MET A 97 17.68 3.45 -16.83
CA MET A 97 17.20 3.81 -15.47
C MET A 97 18.30 4.41 -14.56
N PRO A 98 19.11 5.34 -15.03
CA PRO A 98 20.24 5.87 -14.24
C PRO A 98 19.79 6.66 -13.01
N GLU A 99 18.61 7.29 -13.04
CA GLU A 99 18.11 8.07 -11.90
C GLU A 99 17.71 7.14 -10.74
N LEU A 100 17.15 5.97 -11.02
CA LEU A 100 16.81 4.98 -9.98
C LEU A 100 18.05 4.36 -9.32
N ILE A 101 19.17 4.21 -10.04
CA ILE A 101 20.45 3.83 -9.44
C ILE A 101 20.88 4.83 -8.38
N ASN A 102 20.73 6.12 -8.66
CA ASN A 102 21.10 7.17 -7.70
C ASN A 102 20.22 7.10 -6.45
N LEU A 103 18.91 6.98 -6.62
CA LEU A 103 17.97 6.82 -5.50
C LEU A 103 18.23 5.54 -4.68
N TYR A 104 18.61 4.44 -5.35
CA TYR A 104 19.01 3.20 -4.67
C TYR A 104 20.25 3.40 -3.80
N LYS A 105 21.29 4.07 -4.33
CA LYS A 105 22.51 4.41 -3.59
C LYS A 105 22.23 5.36 -2.42
N GLU A 106 21.20 6.21 -2.53
CA GLU A 106 20.73 7.08 -1.45
C GLU A 106 19.89 6.33 -0.40
N GLY A 107 19.65 5.04 -0.57
CA GLY A 107 18.82 4.26 0.34
C GLY A 107 17.32 4.55 0.25
N LYS A 108 16.83 5.02 -0.88
CA LYS A 108 15.43 5.41 -1.10
C LYS A 108 14.63 4.44 -1.97
N VAL A 109 15.19 3.32 -2.34
CA VAL A 109 14.54 2.33 -3.21
C VAL A 109 14.72 0.93 -2.66
N GLN A 110 13.63 0.17 -2.67
CA GLN A 110 13.60 -1.26 -2.45
C GLN A 110 13.08 -1.96 -3.69
N PHE A 111 13.81 -2.94 -4.18
CA PHE A 111 13.31 -3.87 -5.20
C PHE A 111 12.84 -5.16 -4.55
N ILE A 112 11.70 -5.68 -4.97
CA ILE A 112 11.14 -6.95 -4.49
C ILE A 112 11.03 -7.88 -5.69
N GLN A 113 11.84 -8.95 -5.69
CA GLN A 113 11.91 -9.89 -6.81
C GLN A 113 10.86 -11.00 -6.73
N GLY A 114 10.51 -11.57 -7.89
CA GLY A 114 9.63 -12.71 -7.99
C GLY A 114 8.25 -12.48 -7.39
N VAL A 115 7.72 -11.24 -7.51
CA VAL A 115 6.39 -10.89 -7.03
C VAL A 115 5.33 -11.49 -7.95
N GLY A 116 4.28 -12.05 -7.38
CA GLY A 116 3.17 -12.66 -8.12
C GLY A 116 2.13 -13.24 -7.17
N TYR A 117 1.44 -14.27 -7.62
CA TYR A 117 0.45 -15.01 -6.82
C TYR A 117 0.30 -16.45 -7.31
N PRO A 118 -0.17 -17.38 -6.47
CA PRO A 118 -0.38 -18.78 -6.85
C PRO A 118 -1.42 -18.94 -7.97
N SER A 119 -1.16 -19.85 -8.90
CA SER A 119 -2.03 -20.15 -10.06
C SER A 119 -2.37 -18.89 -10.87
N PRO A 120 -1.37 -18.16 -11.39
CA PRO A 120 -1.57 -16.86 -12.00
C PRO A 120 -2.47 -16.92 -13.23
N ASN A 121 -3.27 -15.88 -13.40
CA ASN A 121 -4.04 -15.62 -14.62
C ASN A 121 -3.23 -14.65 -15.50
N LEU A 122 -3.16 -14.92 -16.78
CA LEU A 122 -2.38 -14.11 -17.74
C LEU A 122 -3.27 -13.20 -18.61
N SER A 123 -4.55 -13.03 -18.24
CA SER A 123 -5.43 -12.01 -18.80
C SER A 123 -5.23 -10.68 -18.08
N HIS A 124 -4.98 -9.59 -18.79
CA HIS A 124 -4.84 -8.25 -18.24
C HIS A 124 -6.00 -7.87 -17.31
N PHE A 125 -7.23 -8.08 -17.75
CA PHE A 125 -8.42 -7.72 -16.98
C PHE A 125 -8.47 -8.49 -15.66
N ARG A 126 -8.32 -9.82 -15.72
CA ARG A 126 -8.43 -10.64 -14.51
C ARG A 126 -7.24 -10.43 -13.56
N SER A 127 -6.03 -10.27 -14.10
CA SER A 127 -4.86 -10.02 -13.27
C SER A 127 -4.92 -8.66 -12.58
N LYS A 128 -5.35 -7.60 -13.29
CA LYS A 128 -5.61 -6.29 -12.67
C LYS A 128 -6.66 -6.36 -11.56
N ASP A 129 -7.73 -7.12 -11.79
CA ASP A 129 -8.77 -7.35 -10.79
C ASP A 129 -8.21 -8.07 -9.55
N ILE A 130 -7.39 -9.13 -9.73
CA ILE A 130 -6.73 -9.85 -8.63
C ILE A 130 -5.81 -8.91 -7.84
N ILE A 131 -4.94 -8.16 -8.51
CA ILE A 131 -4.00 -7.24 -7.85
C ILE A 131 -4.76 -6.13 -7.11
N SER A 132 -5.80 -5.57 -7.73
CA SER A 132 -6.59 -4.50 -7.12
C SER A 132 -7.43 -4.97 -5.94
N SER A 133 -7.99 -6.16 -6.02
CA SER A 133 -8.84 -6.72 -4.97
C SER A 133 -8.08 -7.51 -3.91
N ALA A 134 -6.82 -7.85 -4.15
CA ALA A 134 -6.05 -8.82 -3.35
C ALA A 134 -6.71 -10.20 -3.25
N SER A 135 -7.53 -10.59 -4.24
CA SER A 135 -8.20 -11.90 -4.26
C SER A 135 -7.23 -13.03 -4.61
N ASP A 136 -7.64 -14.26 -4.34
CA ASP A 136 -7.03 -15.43 -4.97
C ASP A 136 -7.44 -15.53 -6.44
N SER A 137 -6.66 -16.22 -7.26
CA SER A 137 -6.86 -16.28 -8.72
C SER A 137 -8.25 -16.79 -9.14
N LYS A 138 -8.85 -17.67 -8.34
CA LYS A 138 -10.16 -18.28 -8.58
C LYS A 138 -11.32 -17.57 -7.87
N THR A 139 -11.05 -16.59 -7.00
CA THR A 139 -12.05 -15.90 -6.19
C THR A 139 -12.28 -14.49 -6.75
N ILE A 140 -13.53 -14.12 -6.97
CA ILE A 140 -13.90 -12.76 -7.39
C ILE A 140 -14.31 -11.98 -6.15
N ILE A 141 -13.61 -10.86 -5.90
CA ILE A 141 -13.92 -9.90 -4.84
C ILE A 141 -14.19 -8.56 -5.53
N SER A 142 -15.35 -7.98 -5.26
CA SER A 142 -15.79 -6.72 -5.90
C SER A 142 -15.13 -5.47 -5.31
N THR A 143 -14.53 -5.59 -4.13
CA THR A 143 -13.88 -4.47 -3.43
C THR A 143 -12.36 -4.47 -3.61
N GLY A 144 -11.77 -3.30 -3.67
CA GLY A 144 -10.33 -3.10 -3.70
C GLY A 144 -9.70 -3.26 -2.31
N TRP A 145 -8.42 -3.60 -2.25
CA TRP A 145 -7.72 -3.75 -0.98
C TRP A 145 -7.72 -2.45 -0.17
N ALA A 146 -7.45 -1.31 -0.78
CA ALA A 146 -7.52 -0.02 -0.09
C ALA A 146 -8.97 0.41 0.21
N GLY A 147 -9.91 0.09 -0.68
CA GLY A 147 -11.33 0.35 -0.45
C GLY A 147 -11.86 -0.34 0.80
N ARG A 148 -11.45 -1.58 1.07
CA ARG A 148 -11.81 -2.28 2.31
C ARG A 148 -11.24 -1.62 3.56
N MET A 149 -10.01 -1.11 3.51
CA MET A 149 -9.45 -0.33 4.60
C MET A 149 -10.30 0.92 4.87
N PHE A 150 -10.71 1.62 3.83
CA PHE A 150 -11.54 2.82 3.96
C PHE A 150 -12.96 2.51 4.43
N ASN A 151 -13.56 1.37 4.08
CA ASN A 151 -14.86 0.96 4.63
C ASN A 151 -14.87 0.94 6.16
N ASN A 152 -13.77 0.46 6.78
CA ASN A 152 -13.64 0.42 8.24
C ASN A 152 -13.48 1.82 8.85
N GLN A 153 -12.91 2.76 8.11
CA GLN A 153 -12.62 4.12 8.60
C GLN A 153 -13.75 5.11 8.32
N TYR A 154 -14.50 4.91 7.23
CA TYR A 154 -15.51 5.83 6.71
C TYR A 154 -16.81 5.10 6.37
N SER A 155 -17.44 4.50 7.39
CA SER A 155 -18.62 3.63 7.25
C SER A 155 -19.81 4.27 6.55
N ASP A 156 -19.96 5.61 6.67
CA ASP A 156 -21.09 6.33 6.10
C ASP A 156 -20.86 6.80 4.64
N TYR A 157 -19.63 6.63 4.13
CA TYR A 157 -19.32 7.04 2.76
C TYR A 157 -20.17 6.26 1.74
N PRO A 158 -20.73 6.92 0.69
CA PRO A 158 -20.52 8.29 0.26
C PRO A 158 -21.42 9.34 0.95
N ASN A 159 -22.38 8.94 1.78
CA ASN A 159 -23.33 9.85 2.38
C ASN A 159 -22.65 10.79 3.39
N GLY A 160 -22.98 12.09 3.30
CA GLY A 160 -22.41 13.08 4.18
C GLY A 160 -20.93 13.41 3.94
N PHE A 161 -20.39 13.08 2.76
CA PHE A 161 -19.05 13.47 2.31
C PHE A 161 -19.13 14.40 1.09
N PRO A 162 -18.19 15.38 0.94
CA PRO A 162 -17.24 15.82 1.98
C PRO A 162 -17.93 16.44 3.20
N ASN A 163 -17.25 16.45 4.34
CA ASN A 163 -17.75 17.09 5.57
C ASN A 163 -16.63 17.84 6.31
N VAL A 164 -16.97 18.51 7.40
CA VAL A 164 -16.02 19.33 8.15
C VAL A 164 -14.80 18.52 8.66
N LYS A 165 -14.98 17.23 8.99
CA LYS A 165 -13.89 16.37 9.48
C LYS A 165 -13.07 15.77 8.33
N GLN A 166 -13.71 15.55 7.18
CA GLN A 166 -13.09 14.99 5.97
C GLN A 166 -13.48 15.84 4.75
N PRO A 167 -12.89 17.04 4.60
CA PRO A 167 -13.19 17.93 3.49
C PRO A 167 -12.47 17.52 2.20
N HIS A 168 -11.40 16.72 2.32
CA HIS A 168 -10.56 16.30 1.20
C HIS A 168 -10.95 14.91 0.69
N PRO A 169 -10.73 14.60 -0.61
CA PRO A 169 -10.96 13.25 -1.12
C PRO A 169 -10.07 12.24 -0.39
N ILE A 170 -10.65 11.10 -0.04
CA ILE A 170 -9.95 10.03 0.70
C ILE A 170 -8.86 9.41 -0.16
N ALA A 171 -9.17 9.15 -1.41
CA ALA A 171 -8.23 8.75 -2.45
C ALA A 171 -8.40 9.59 -3.71
N LEU A 172 -7.36 9.66 -4.55
CA LEU A 172 -7.37 10.43 -5.79
C LEU A 172 -6.67 9.66 -6.93
N THR A 173 -7.38 9.44 -8.02
CA THR A 173 -6.80 8.89 -9.25
C THR A 173 -6.52 10.03 -10.24
N ILE A 174 -5.28 10.19 -10.67
CA ILE A 174 -4.93 11.12 -11.75
C ILE A 174 -5.05 10.37 -13.08
N GLY A 175 -6.18 10.54 -13.72
CA GLY A 175 -6.54 9.80 -14.94
C GLY A 175 -7.98 10.06 -15.38
N SER A 176 -8.53 9.15 -16.20
CA SER A 176 -9.89 9.26 -16.74
C SER A 176 -10.93 8.38 -16.01
N THR A 177 -10.47 7.39 -15.24
CA THR A 177 -11.35 6.43 -14.54
C THR A 177 -10.83 6.19 -13.13
N SER A 178 -11.74 5.95 -12.17
CA SER A 178 -11.38 5.60 -10.81
C SER A 178 -10.67 4.25 -10.75
N SER A 179 -9.72 4.13 -9.82
CA SER A 179 -9.00 2.87 -9.61
C SER A 179 -9.85 1.88 -8.81
N SER A 180 -9.90 0.63 -9.27
CA SER A 180 -10.55 -0.47 -8.54
C SER A 180 -9.86 -0.80 -7.21
N VAL A 181 -8.61 -0.41 -7.02
CA VAL A 181 -7.91 -0.50 -5.71
C VAL A 181 -8.68 0.19 -4.58
N CYS A 182 -9.34 1.30 -4.90
CA CYS A 182 -10.10 2.11 -3.93
C CYS A 182 -11.60 1.79 -3.91
N GLN A 183 -12.04 0.72 -4.58
CA GLN A 183 -13.45 0.31 -4.60
C GLN A 183 -13.89 -0.20 -3.23
N GLY A 184 -14.82 0.50 -2.60
CA GLY A 184 -15.50 0.07 -1.37
C GLY A 184 -16.77 -0.73 -1.66
N ASP A 185 -17.51 -1.09 -0.61
CA ASP A 185 -18.74 -1.87 -0.71
C ASP A 185 -19.87 -1.11 -1.43
N LEU A 186 -20.03 0.18 -1.13
CA LEU A 186 -21.10 1.02 -1.66
C LEU A 186 -20.62 1.90 -2.81
N ALA A 187 -19.42 2.44 -2.72
CA ALA A 187 -18.88 3.39 -3.69
C ALA A 187 -17.35 3.29 -3.80
N ASN A 188 -16.79 3.92 -4.82
CA ASN A 188 -15.35 4.05 -4.95
C ASN A 188 -14.87 5.28 -4.17
N TYR A 189 -13.90 5.09 -3.27
CA TYR A 189 -13.33 6.15 -2.45
C TYR A 189 -12.42 7.12 -3.21
N SER A 190 -12.05 6.79 -4.45
CA SER A 190 -11.17 7.61 -5.26
C SER A 190 -11.96 8.62 -6.10
N ALA A 191 -11.78 9.90 -5.81
CA ALA A 191 -12.12 10.94 -6.78
C ALA A 191 -11.22 10.80 -8.03
N VAL A 192 -11.70 11.28 -9.17
CA VAL A 192 -10.97 11.23 -10.45
C VAL A 192 -10.62 12.64 -10.88
N LEU A 193 -9.36 12.86 -11.20
CA LEU A 193 -8.87 14.12 -11.74
C LEU A 193 -8.14 13.89 -13.07
N SER A 194 -8.76 14.29 -14.16
CA SER A 194 -8.11 14.22 -15.48
C SER A 194 -7.16 15.40 -15.71
N ASN A 195 -7.54 16.60 -15.27
CA ASN A 195 -6.75 17.82 -15.28
C ASN A 195 -7.36 18.87 -14.34
N LEU A 196 -6.60 19.92 -13.99
CA LEU A 196 -7.06 20.99 -13.11
C LEU A 196 -8.03 21.99 -13.80
N THR A 197 -8.11 21.99 -15.12
CA THR A 197 -8.95 22.91 -15.88
C THR A 197 -10.36 22.35 -16.10
N SER A 198 -10.61 21.10 -15.72
CA SER A 198 -11.94 20.48 -15.81
C SER A 198 -12.95 21.29 -15.01
N ASN A 199 -14.01 21.72 -15.66
CA ASN A 199 -15.18 22.31 -15.03
C ASN A 199 -16.29 21.27 -15.11
N TYR A 200 -16.61 20.66 -13.98
CA TYR A 200 -17.81 19.86 -13.85
C TYR A 200 -18.94 20.83 -13.48
N THR A 201 -19.73 21.26 -14.46
CA THR A 201 -20.95 22.02 -14.17
C THR A 201 -22.04 21.03 -13.81
N ASN A 202 -22.43 21.03 -12.56
CA ASN A 202 -23.60 20.27 -12.13
C ASN A 202 -24.86 20.91 -12.72
N SER A 203 -25.43 20.28 -13.71
CA SER A 203 -26.76 20.65 -14.26
C SER A 203 -27.90 19.89 -13.57
N SER A 204 -27.63 19.33 -12.38
CA SER A 204 -28.66 18.60 -11.65
C SER A 204 -29.75 19.55 -11.19
N PRO A 205 -31.00 19.28 -11.53
CA PRO A 205 -32.11 20.00 -10.93
C PRO A 205 -32.12 19.69 -9.43
N ASN A 206 -32.28 20.69 -8.59
CA ASN A 206 -32.69 20.54 -7.18
C ASN A 206 -34.04 19.81 -7.17
N GLY A 207 -34.07 18.50 -7.33
CA GLY A 207 -35.25 17.70 -7.56
C GLY A 207 -35.48 16.68 -6.46
N THR A 208 -36.72 16.55 -6.08
CA THR A 208 -37.23 15.39 -5.34
C THR A 208 -37.12 14.16 -6.26
N TYR A 209 -36.36 13.17 -5.79
CA TYR A 209 -36.25 11.89 -6.48
C TYR A 209 -37.45 11.01 -6.14
N PRO A 210 -38.03 10.28 -7.09
CA PRO A 210 -39.13 9.36 -6.80
C PRO A 210 -38.63 8.23 -5.83
N GLU A 211 -39.49 7.84 -4.90
CA GLU A 211 -39.20 6.71 -3.98
C GLU A 211 -39.34 5.37 -4.73
N THR A 212 -38.48 5.13 -5.67
CA THR A 212 -38.39 3.93 -6.51
C THR A 212 -36.93 3.50 -6.63
N PRO A 213 -36.63 2.24 -7.00
CA PRO A 213 -35.26 1.81 -7.27
C PRO A 213 -34.53 2.72 -8.24
N PHE A 214 -35.19 3.20 -9.30
CA PHE A 214 -34.64 4.17 -10.26
C PHE A 214 -34.33 5.52 -9.61
N GLY A 215 -35.24 6.01 -8.76
CA GLY A 215 -35.06 7.28 -8.04
C GLY A 215 -33.89 7.20 -7.05
N ASN A 216 -33.69 6.05 -6.40
CA ASN A 216 -32.56 5.81 -5.52
C ASN A 216 -31.23 5.79 -6.29
N GLU A 217 -31.18 5.13 -7.46
CA GLU A 217 -30.01 5.15 -8.33
C GLU A 217 -29.71 6.57 -8.83
N LEU A 218 -30.71 7.33 -9.22
CA LEU A 218 -30.54 8.71 -9.67
C LEU A 218 -30.05 9.62 -8.55
N LYS A 219 -30.59 9.47 -7.33
CA LYS A 219 -30.11 10.17 -6.14
C LYS A 219 -28.64 9.85 -5.86
N PHE A 220 -28.25 8.56 -5.95
CA PHE A 220 -26.87 8.14 -5.78
C PHE A 220 -25.94 8.80 -6.80
N VAL A 221 -26.30 8.78 -8.10
CA VAL A 221 -25.50 9.42 -9.16
C VAL A 221 -25.33 10.91 -8.88
N ASN A 222 -26.39 11.60 -8.48
CA ASN A 222 -26.31 13.03 -8.15
C ASN A 222 -25.43 13.30 -6.92
N THR A 223 -25.53 12.48 -5.86
CA THR A 223 -24.65 12.58 -4.71
C THR A 223 -23.18 12.45 -5.12
N MET A 224 -22.85 11.51 -5.99
CA MET A 224 -21.48 11.34 -6.49
C MET A 224 -21.02 12.53 -7.35
N MET A 225 -21.92 13.15 -8.12
CA MET A 225 -21.61 14.35 -8.90
C MET A 225 -21.33 15.56 -7.99
N GLU A 226 -22.16 15.80 -6.98
CA GLU A 226 -21.99 16.88 -6.00
C GLU A 226 -20.68 16.72 -5.20
N GLN A 227 -20.35 15.49 -4.81
CA GLN A 227 -19.08 15.18 -4.18
C GLN A 227 -17.89 15.51 -5.09
N THR A 228 -17.98 15.12 -6.36
CA THR A 228 -16.93 15.38 -7.36
C THR A 228 -16.69 16.89 -7.51
N GLU A 229 -17.73 17.69 -7.58
CA GLU A 229 -17.63 19.16 -7.68
C GLU A 229 -17.01 19.77 -6.40
N SER A 230 -17.46 19.33 -5.24
CA SER A 230 -16.94 19.77 -3.93
C SER A 230 -15.46 19.43 -3.79
N TYR A 231 -15.06 18.21 -4.14
CA TYR A 231 -13.65 17.79 -4.12
C TYR A 231 -12.80 18.56 -5.13
N LEU A 232 -13.32 18.87 -6.31
CA LEU A 232 -12.59 19.64 -7.32
C LEU A 232 -12.22 21.04 -6.80
N SER A 233 -13.12 21.70 -6.07
CA SER A 233 -12.84 22.98 -5.43
C SER A 233 -11.66 22.91 -4.48
N VAL A 234 -11.67 21.92 -3.56
CA VAL A 234 -10.60 21.70 -2.57
C VAL A 234 -9.28 21.31 -3.24
N ILE A 235 -9.33 20.49 -4.30
CA ILE A 235 -8.16 20.10 -5.09
C ILE A 235 -7.54 21.33 -5.77
N LYS A 236 -8.34 22.18 -6.40
CA LYS A 236 -7.87 23.44 -7.03
C LYS A 236 -7.27 24.40 -6.01
N GLU A 237 -7.87 24.51 -4.84
CA GLU A 237 -7.35 25.29 -3.73
C GLU A 237 -5.98 24.78 -3.30
N ALA A 238 -5.83 23.47 -3.04
CA ALA A 238 -4.54 22.86 -2.70
C ALA A 238 -3.50 23.10 -3.79
N ALA A 239 -3.85 22.88 -5.07
CA ALA A 239 -2.93 23.12 -6.18
C ALA A 239 -2.45 24.58 -6.27
N SER A 240 -3.24 25.55 -5.81
CA SER A 240 -2.88 26.97 -5.82
C SER A 240 -1.93 27.38 -4.68
N LYS A 241 -1.88 26.62 -3.59
CA LYS A 241 -1.12 26.93 -2.37
C LYS A 241 0.35 26.54 -2.44
N ALA A 242 0.75 25.69 -3.37
CA ALA A 242 2.11 25.23 -3.53
C ALA A 242 2.60 25.36 -4.98
N LYS A 243 3.93 25.31 -5.13
CA LYS A 243 4.59 25.24 -6.43
C LYS A 243 5.65 24.16 -6.38
N ASN A 244 5.78 23.41 -7.47
CA ASN A 244 6.86 22.46 -7.62
C ASN A 244 8.22 23.17 -7.62
N LEU A 245 9.19 22.61 -6.92
CA LEU A 245 10.53 23.19 -6.74
C LEU A 245 11.60 22.45 -7.53
N SER A 246 11.36 21.17 -7.86
CA SER A 246 12.32 20.37 -8.62
C SER A 246 12.45 20.84 -10.07
N THR A 247 13.68 20.91 -10.53
CA THR A 247 14.03 21.20 -11.93
C THR A 247 14.23 19.92 -12.76
N LEU A 248 14.07 18.75 -12.15
CA LEU A 248 14.29 17.44 -12.80
C LEU A 248 13.10 16.97 -13.64
N TYR A 249 11.95 17.59 -13.51
CA TYR A 249 10.79 17.22 -14.32
C TYR A 249 11.05 17.48 -15.80
N PRO A 250 10.80 16.47 -16.68
CA PRO A 250 10.81 16.71 -18.12
C PRO A 250 9.83 17.81 -18.52
N VAL A 251 10.04 18.36 -19.71
CA VAL A 251 9.09 19.30 -20.30
C VAL A 251 7.69 18.65 -20.35
N SER A 252 6.68 19.41 -19.94
CA SER A 252 5.30 18.93 -19.90
C SER A 252 4.85 18.34 -21.24
N GLY A 253 4.17 17.20 -21.17
CA GLY A 253 3.72 16.40 -22.31
C GLY A 253 4.75 15.38 -22.83
N GLN A 254 6.03 15.48 -22.49
CA GLN A 254 7.04 14.50 -22.91
C GLN A 254 7.01 13.21 -22.07
N ASN A 255 6.57 13.32 -20.80
CA ASN A 255 6.44 12.20 -19.88
C ASN A 255 5.16 12.34 -19.05
N GLY A 256 4.09 11.71 -19.51
CA GLY A 256 2.79 11.81 -18.84
C GLY A 256 2.78 11.27 -17.41
N LEU A 257 3.67 10.33 -17.04
CA LEU A 257 3.81 9.91 -15.64
C LEU A 257 4.45 11.02 -14.80
N ALA A 258 5.49 11.67 -15.32
CA ALA A 258 6.12 12.80 -14.62
C ALA A 258 5.14 13.96 -14.42
N ASP A 259 4.32 14.28 -15.41
CA ASP A 259 3.28 15.31 -15.30
C ASP A 259 2.26 14.96 -14.20
N LYS A 260 1.82 13.71 -14.13
CA LYS A 260 0.91 13.23 -13.07
C LYS A 260 1.56 13.30 -11.69
N LEU A 261 2.79 12.82 -11.54
CA LEU A 261 3.51 12.84 -10.25
C LEU A 261 3.84 14.27 -9.82
N LYS A 262 4.16 15.17 -10.77
CA LYS A 262 4.32 16.59 -10.51
C LYS A 262 3.07 17.21 -9.90
N LEU A 263 1.89 16.88 -10.44
CA LEU A 263 0.62 17.30 -9.88
C LEU A 263 0.40 16.72 -8.48
N VAL A 264 0.65 15.42 -8.27
CA VAL A 264 0.53 14.78 -6.95
C VAL A 264 1.42 15.47 -5.91
N ALA A 265 2.70 15.74 -6.23
CA ALA A 265 3.62 16.45 -5.35
C ALA A 265 3.11 17.83 -4.97
N ASN A 266 2.61 18.59 -5.96
CA ASN A 266 2.02 19.91 -5.74
C ASN A 266 0.79 19.86 -4.82
N LEU A 267 -0.13 18.89 -5.02
CA LEU A 267 -1.31 18.72 -4.18
C LEU A 267 -0.95 18.35 -2.73
N ILE A 268 0.02 17.47 -2.53
CA ILE A 268 0.52 17.10 -1.20
C ILE A 268 1.13 18.32 -0.50
N ALA A 269 1.98 19.07 -1.19
CA ALA A 269 2.61 20.26 -0.64
C ALA A 269 1.59 21.37 -0.35
N GLY A 270 0.53 21.47 -1.14
CA GLY A 270 -0.60 22.38 -0.93
C GLY A 270 -1.54 21.99 0.20
N GLY A 271 -1.26 20.88 0.90
CA GLY A 271 -1.97 20.46 2.10
C GLY A 271 -3.18 19.54 1.83
N LEU A 272 -3.27 18.94 0.63
CA LEU A 272 -4.32 17.94 0.38
C LEU A 272 -4.08 16.69 1.24
N GLN A 273 -5.05 16.30 2.05
CA GLN A 273 -4.93 15.20 3.03
C GLN A 273 -5.36 13.84 2.45
N THR A 274 -5.37 13.71 1.15
CA THR A 274 -5.63 12.45 0.46
C THR A 274 -4.59 11.40 0.83
N GLN A 275 -5.02 10.20 1.19
CA GLN A 275 -4.15 9.14 1.71
C GLN A 275 -3.56 8.27 0.60
N ILE A 276 -4.32 8.00 -0.47
CA ILE A 276 -3.88 7.18 -1.59
C ILE A 276 -4.03 7.96 -2.89
N TYR A 277 -2.93 8.07 -3.62
CA TYR A 277 -2.90 8.58 -4.98
C TYR A 277 -2.64 7.43 -5.93
N VAL A 278 -3.38 7.38 -7.03
CA VAL A 278 -3.20 6.36 -8.07
C VAL A 278 -2.88 7.04 -9.40
N VAL A 279 -1.78 6.65 -9.99
CA VAL A 279 -1.35 7.07 -11.33
C VAL A 279 -0.99 5.85 -12.16
N SER A 280 -1.07 5.96 -13.49
CA SER A 280 -0.70 4.85 -14.38
C SER A 280 0.22 5.30 -15.50
N LEU A 281 1.07 4.37 -15.93
CA LEU A 281 1.88 4.45 -17.14
C LEU A 281 1.55 3.22 -18.00
N GLY A 282 0.86 3.42 -19.12
CA GLY A 282 0.51 2.35 -20.06
C GLY A 282 1.60 2.08 -21.09
N GLY A 283 1.34 1.07 -21.95
CA GLY A 283 2.21 0.72 -23.06
C GLY A 283 3.19 -0.42 -22.78
N TRP A 284 3.03 -1.16 -21.69
CA TRP A 284 3.94 -2.24 -21.30
C TRP A 284 3.61 -3.59 -21.95
N ASP A 285 2.51 -3.70 -22.69
CA ASP A 285 2.15 -4.93 -23.40
C ASP A 285 2.97 -5.12 -24.68
N LEU A 286 4.26 -5.39 -24.52
CA LEU A 286 5.25 -5.41 -25.58
C LEU A 286 5.50 -6.82 -26.10
N HIS A 287 4.53 -7.33 -26.86
CA HIS A 287 4.68 -8.59 -27.62
C HIS A 287 5.60 -8.44 -28.85
N SER A 288 5.88 -7.20 -29.26
CA SER A 288 6.77 -6.91 -30.40
C SER A 288 7.48 -5.57 -30.20
N SER A 289 8.59 -5.39 -30.87
CA SER A 289 9.30 -4.10 -30.96
C SER A 289 9.61 -3.49 -29.58
N ALA A 290 9.88 -4.32 -28.57
CA ALA A 290 10.29 -3.85 -27.26
C ALA A 290 11.61 -3.07 -27.32
N VAL A 291 12.50 -3.50 -28.22
CA VAL A 291 13.74 -2.80 -28.58
C VAL A 291 13.73 -2.45 -30.07
N THR A 292 14.58 -1.52 -30.48
CA THR A 292 14.62 -1.06 -31.89
C THR A 292 15.09 -2.17 -32.86
N SER A 293 16.12 -2.93 -32.44
CA SER A 293 16.63 -4.06 -33.22
C SER A 293 17.48 -4.99 -32.34
N GLU A 294 17.90 -6.13 -32.88
CA GLU A 294 18.85 -7.05 -32.22
C GLU A 294 20.23 -6.41 -31.96
N THR A 295 20.58 -5.38 -32.71
CA THR A 295 21.84 -4.63 -32.58
C THR A 295 21.69 -3.32 -31.81
N ASP A 296 20.45 -2.84 -31.67
CA ASP A 296 20.14 -1.66 -30.82
C ASP A 296 19.07 -2.02 -29.78
N LYS A 297 19.52 -2.42 -28.62
CA LYS A 297 18.71 -2.80 -27.45
C LYS A 297 18.59 -1.69 -26.42
N LEU A 298 19.31 -0.58 -26.63
CA LEU A 298 19.30 0.59 -25.74
C LEU A 298 18.16 1.54 -26.07
N THR A 299 17.61 1.44 -27.27
CA THR A 299 16.46 2.24 -27.70
C THR A 299 15.27 1.34 -28.03
N GLY A 300 14.09 1.93 -28.18
CA GLY A 300 12.83 1.22 -28.44
C GLY A 300 11.78 1.49 -27.35
N GLN A 301 10.69 0.74 -27.41
CA GLN A 301 9.54 1.01 -26.53
C GLN A 301 9.84 0.73 -25.06
N HIS A 302 10.45 -0.42 -24.74
CA HIS A 302 10.72 -0.80 -23.35
C HIS A 302 11.77 0.11 -22.69
N PRO A 303 12.96 0.38 -23.25
CA PRO A 303 13.90 1.35 -22.70
C PRO A 303 13.30 2.75 -22.52
N ASN A 304 12.44 3.19 -23.46
CA ASN A 304 11.76 4.49 -23.32
C ASN A 304 10.78 4.51 -22.14
N LEU A 305 10.01 3.45 -21.92
CA LEU A 305 9.11 3.33 -20.76
C LEU A 305 9.88 3.28 -19.44
N LEU A 306 10.98 2.52 -19.39
CA LEU A 306 11.88 2.47 -18.24
C LEU A 306 12.49 3.83 -17.93
N SER A 307 12.95 4.56 -18.95
CA SER A 307 13.47 5.93 -18.78
C SER A 307 12.40 6.89 -18.28
N LYS A 308 11.17 6.81 -18.81
CA LYS A 308 10.05 7.62 -18.31
C LYS A 308 9.75 7.34 -16.85
N LEU A 309 9.73 6.07 -16.44
CA LEU A 309 9.51 5.65 -15.06
C LEU A 309 10.61 6.19 -14.14
N SER A 310 11.89 5.95 -14.50
CA SER A 310 13.06 6.36 -13.73
C SER A 310 13.10 7.87 -13.49
N LYS A 311 12.96 8.67 -14.55
CA LYS A 311 12.95 10.15 -14.50
C LYS A 311 11.77 10.69 -13.69
N ALA A 312 10.59 10.10 -13.86
CA ALA A 312 9.39 10.54 -13.16
C ALA A 312 9.50 10.33 -11.64
N ILE A 313 10.00 9.17 -11.20
CA ILE A 313 10.21 8.87 -9.77
C ILE A 313 11.29 9.80 -9.20
N ALA A 314 12.40 9.98 -9.90
CA ALA A 314 13.49 10.82 -9.41
C ALA A 314 13.07 12.29 -9.26
N ALA A 315 12.35 12.84 -10.23
CA ALA A 315 11.83 14.20 -10.16
C ALA A 315 10.81 14.37 -9.02
N PHE A 316 9.97 13.36 -8.79
CA PHE A 316 8.98 13.34 -7.72
C PHE A 316 9.64 13.31 -6.33
N GLU A 317 10.62 12.43 -6.12
CA GLU A 317 11.36 12.33 -4.86
C GLU A 317 12.17 13.59 -4.55
N ASP A 318 12.80 14.19 -5.57
CA ASP A 318 13.51 15.47 -5.43
C ASP A 318 12.55 16.60 -5.03
N ASP A 319 11.39 16.67 -5.67
CA ASP A 319 10.38 17.70 -5.40
C ASP A 319 9.80 17.57 -3.98
N LEU A 320 9.44 16.36 -3.56
CA LEU A 320 8.98 16.08 -2.19
C LEU A 320 10.02 16.46 -1.15
N LYS A 321 11.30 16.18 -1.42
CA LYS A 321 12.42 16.55 -0.54
C LYS A 321 12.54 18.07 -0.43
N LEU A 322 12.54 18.78 -1.56
CA LEU A 322 12.64 20.25 -1.59
C LEU A 322 11.46 20.93 -0.89
N MET A 323 10.27 20.33 -0.95
CA MET A 323 9.06 20.82 -0.28
C MET A 323 8.90 20.32 1.17
N ASN A 324 9.88 19.58 1.72
CA ASN A 324 9.84 18.97 3.07
C ASN A 324 8.64 18.03 3.27
N LYS A 325 8.28 17.27 2.23
CA LYS A 325 7.16 16.30 2.22
C LYS A 325 7.60 14.84 2.05
N ALA A 326 8.90 14.58 1.88
CA ALA A 326 9.40 13.25 1.59
C ALA A 326 9.05 12.21 2.68
N ASP A 327 9.03 12.60 3.95
CA ASP A 327 8.77 11.68 5.08
C ASP A 327 7.29 11.26 5.21
N GLU A 328 6.39 11.98 4.55
CA GLU A 328 4.96 11.72 4.54
C GLU A 328 4.54 10.77 3.41
N VAL A 329 5.43 10.50 2.44
CA VAL A 329 5.08 9.85 1.18
C VAL A 329 5.89 8.57 0.96
N MET A 330 5.20 7.51 0.56
CA MET A 330 5.79 6.28 0.03
C MET A 330 5.21 6.00 -1.35
N GLY A 331 6.05 5.58 -2.29
CA GLY A 331 5.62 5.18 -3.63
C GLY A 331 5.72 3.67 -3.82
N PHE A 332 4.82 3.12 -4.61
CA PHE A 332 4.80 1.71 -4.97
C PHE A 332 4.55 1.54 -6.47
N VAL A 333 5.44 0.82 -7.14
CA VAL A 333 5.32 0.48 -8.56
C VAL A 333 5.02 -0.99 -8.72
N SER A 334 3.94 -1.31 -9.42
CA SER A 334 3.55 -2.68 -9.74
C SER A 334 2.94 -2.80 -11.13
N THR A 335 2.84 -4.01 -11.62
CA THR A 335 2.15 -4.37 -12.85
C THR A 335 1.24 -5.57 -12.59
N GLU A 336 0.36 -5.91 -13.52
CA GLU A 336 -0.61 -6.99 -13.34
C GLU A 336 -0.03 -8.40 -13.43
N PHE A 337 1.07 -8.59 -14.18
CA PHE A 337 1.83 -9.83 -14.30
C PHE A 337 3.22 -9.55 -14.92
N GLY A 338 4.10 -10.54 -14.95
CA GLY A 338 5.41 -10.45 -15.59
C GLY A 338 5.43 -11.00 -17.01
N ARG A 339 6.63 -11.26 -17.53
CA ARG A 339 6.85 -11.78 -18.88
C ARG A 339 7.59 -13.11 -18.83
N ARG A 340 7.45 -13.91 -19.91
CA ARG A 340 8.15 -15.17 -20.10
C ARG A 340 9.66 -14.99 -20.03
N ILE A 341 10.38 -16.05 -19.64
CA ILE A 341 11.84 -16.02 -19.62
C ILE A 341 12.38 -15.84 -21.03
N LYS A 342 11.82 -16.56 -22.00
CA LYS A 342 12.23 -16.50 -23.39
C LYS A 342 11.58 -15.34 -24.12
N SER A 343 12.36 -14.59 -24.90
CA SER A 343 11.85 -13.64 -25.87
C SER A 343 11.21 -14.34 -27.07
N ASN A 344 10.40 -13.62 -27.80
CA ASN A 344 9.85 -14.09 -29.07
C ASN A 344 10.62 -13.53 -30.28
N ASP A 345 10.24 -13.99 -31.47
CA ASP A 345 10.91 -13.64 -32.74
C ASP A 345 10.55 -12.22 -33.24
N SER A 346 9.63 -11.53 -32.54
CA SER A 346 9.15 -10.17 -32.85
C SER A 346 9.82 -9.09 -31.99
N LEU A 347 10.96 -9.38 -31.36
CA LEU A 347 11.66 -8.48 -30.41
C LEU A 347 10.79 -8.08 -29.22
N GLY A 348 10.03 -9.03 -28.68
CA GLY A 348 9.14 -8.83 -27.53
C GLY A 348 9.10 -10.05 -26.61
N THR A 349 8.11 -10.08 -25.73
CA THR A 349 7.90 -11.17 -24.77
C THR A 349 6.41 -11.45 -24.59
N ASP A 350 6.08 -12.72 -24.36
CA ASP A 350 4.72 -13.13 -24.03
C ASP A 350 4.44 -13.00 -22.54
N HIS A 351 3.15 -13.02 -22.15
CA HIS A 351 2.71 -12.92 -20.75
C HIS A 351 3.33 -14.04 -19.89
N GLY A 352 3.85 -13.67 -18.75
CA GLY A 352 4.46 -14.54 -17.75
C GLY A 352 3.93 -14.27 -16.34
N THR A 353 4.54 -14.92 -15.35
CA THR A 353 3.92 -15.08 -14.03
C THR A 353 4.35 -14.05 -12.99
N THR A 354 5.62 -13.68 -12.94
CA THR A 354 6.15 -12.84 -11.85
C THR A 354 6.90 -11.63 -12.38
N TRP A 355 6.93 -10.59 -11.57
CA TRP A 355 7.57 -9.30 -11.88
C TRP A 355 8.39 -8.80 -10.69
N PRO A 356 9.35 -7.91 -10.88
CA PRO A 356 9.94 -7.13 -9.79
C PRO A 356 9.06 -5.93 -9.47
N ALA A 357 8.71 -5.74 -8.18
CA ALA A 357 8.05 -4.55 -7.70
C ALA A 357 9.07 -3.56 -7.13
N ILE A 358 8.71 -2.27 -7.07
CA ILE A 358 9.55 -1.21 -6.51
C ILE A 358 8.76 -0.49 -5.42
N VAL A 359 9.36 -0.35 -4.23
CA VAL A 359 8.91 0.58 -3.19
C VAL A 359 9.95 1.68 -3.09
N PHE A 360 9.52 2.95 -3.01
CA PHE A 360 10.44 4.07 -2.95
C PHE A 360 9.95 5.16 -1.97
N GLY A 361 10.88 5.99 -1.48
CA GLY A 361 10.61 7.07 -0.53
C GLY A 361 11.68 7.17 0.54
N SER A 362 11.66 8.25 1.32
CA SER A 362 12.66 8.53 2.36
C SER A 362 12.66 7.54 3.53
N LYS A 363 11.54 6.87 3.78
CA LYS A 363 11.36 5.91 4.88
C LYS A 363 11.42 4.46 4.44
N VAL A 364 11.65 4.19 3.16
CA VAL A 364 11.67 2.82 2.64
C VAL A 364 12.80 2.00 3.28
N ASN A 365 12.57 0.70 3.49
CA ASN A 365 13.62 -0.25 3.82
C ASN A 365 14.43 -0.55 2.54
N PRO A 366 15.65 0.00 2.37
CA PRO A 366 16.32 -0.07 1.07
C PRO A 366 16.87 -1.47 0.77
N GLY A 367 17.17 -1.71 -0.50
CA GLY A 367 17.85 -2.92 -0.92
C GLY A 367 17.02 -3.80 -1.86
N ILE A 368 17.35 -5.07 -1.91
CA ILE A 368 16.69 -6.06 -2.76
C ILE A 368 16.15 -7.18 -1.87
N ILE A 369 14.84 -7.42 -1.96
CA ILE A 369 14.15 -8.54 -1.31
C ILE A 369 13.96 -9.66 -2.32
N GLY A 370 14.20 -10.90 -1.90
CA GLY A 370 14.21 -12.07 -2.77
C GLY A 370 15.56 -12.28 -3.46
N ASN A 371 15.65 -13.35 -4.21
CA ASN A 371 16.88 -13.77 -4.89
C ASN A 371 16.75 -13.56 -6.41
N ASN A 372 17.87 -13.45 -7.10
CA ASN A 372 17.87 -13.55 -8.55
C ASN A 372 17.18 -14.87 -8.96
N PRO A 373 16.29 -14.83 -9.96
CA PRO A 373 15.67 -16.05 -10.45
C PRO A 373 16.72 -16.96 -11.07
N ASN A 374 16.67 -18.24 -10.76
CA ASN A 374 17.46 -19.22 -11.47
C ASN A 374 16.94 -19.35 -12.92
N ILE A 375 17.80 -19.13 -13.89
CA ILE A 375 17.49 -19.23 -15.32
C ILE A 375 18.05 -20.56 -15.86
N PRO A 376 17.21 -21.51 -16.30
CA PRO A 376 17.68 -22.76 -16.87
C PRO A 376 18.54 -22.53 -18.12
N ALA A 377 19.56 -23.39 -18.32
CA ALA A 377 20.40 -23.33 -19.53
C ALA A 377 19.59 -23.52 -20.83
N VAL A 378 18.51 -24.28 -20.77
CA VAL A 378 17.57 -24.48 -21.86
C VAL A 378 16.19 -23.99 -21.44
N VAL A 379 15.67 -23.02 -22.17
CA VAL A 379 14.37 -22.37 -21.90
C VAL A 379 13.45 -22.51 -23.09
N THR A 380 12.22 -22.94 -22.86
CA THR A 380 11.13 -23.04 -23.85
C THR A 380 10.31 -21.74 -23.89
N LYS A 381 9.43 -21.60 -24.90
CA LYS A 381 8.51 -20.46 -25.02
C LYS A 381 7.44 -20.42 -23.90
N SER A 382 7.24 -21.51 -23.16
CA SER A 382 6.26 -21.62 -22.07
C SER A 382 6.83 -21.43 -20.68
N ASP A 383 8.15 -21.33 -20.52
CA ASP A 383 8.78 -21.25 -19.22
C ASP A 383 8.57 -19.88 -18.56
N ASN A 384 8.29 -19.94 -17.26
CA ASN A 384 8.01 -18.80 -16.43
C ASN A 384 8.98 -18.72 -15.25
N LEU A 385 9.10 -17.53 -14.71
CA LEU A 385 9.80 -17.34 -13.44
C LEU A 385 8.98 -17.89 -12.27
N PRO A 386 9.63 -18.52 -11.27
CA PRO A 386 8.96 -19.01 -10.07
C PRO A 386 8.48 -17.85 -9.19
N LEU A 387 7.38 -18.08 -8.47
CA LEU A 387 6.90 -17.18 -7.43
C LEU A 387 7.85 -17.22 -6.24
N GLN A 388 8.30 -16.05 -5.77
CA GLN A 388 9.07 -15.90 -4.53
C GLN A 388 8.28 -15.15 -3.46
N ASN A 389 7.63 -14.07 -3.86
CA ASN A 389 6.90 -13.17 -2.95
C ASN A 389 5.46 -13.02 -3.42
N ASP A 390 4.51 -13.38 -2.58
CA ASP A 390 3.11 -13.06 -2.86
C ASP A 390 2.91 -11.55 -2.75
N PHE A 391 2.27 -10.92 -3.75
CA PHE A 391 2.09 -9.47 -3.77
C PHE A 391 1.31 -8.94 -2.54
N ARG A 392 0.47 -9.79 -1.94
CA ARG A 392 -0.29 -9.47 -0.71
C ARG A 392 0.61 -9.32 0.51
N SER A 393 1.80 -9.91 0.49
CA SER A 393 2.82 -9.69 1.52
C SER A 393 3.34 -8.24 1.53
N ILE A 394 3.35 -7.57 0.37
CA ILE A 394 3.66 -6.14 0.26
C ILE A 394 2.51 -5.32 0.85
N TYR A 395 1.26 -5.69 0.55
CA TYR A 395 0.08 -5.01 1.12
C TYR A 395 0.00 -5.18 2.65
N THR A 396 0.39 -6.35 3.17
CA THR A 396 0.58 -6.56 4.62
C THR A 396 1.56 -5.55 5.20
N GLY A 397 2.70 -5.33 4.54
CA GLY A 397 3.67 -4.30 4.93
C GLY A 397 3.09 -2.89 4.91
N PHE A 398 2.32 -2.52 3.88
CA PHE A 398 1.65 -1.23 3.83
C PHE A 398 0.61 -1.05 4.93
N TYR A 399 -0.25 -2.03 5.15
CA TYR A 399 -1.25 -1.95 6.20
C TYR A 399 -0.62 -1.80 7.59
N LYS A 400 0.35 -2.64 7.93
CA LYS A 400 0.95 -2.66 9.26
C LYS A 400 1.95 -1.54 9.48
N GLN A 401 2.93 -1.42 8.61
CA GLN A 401 4.07 -0.51 8.82
C GLN A 401 3.77 0.92 8.37
N TRP A 402 2.99 1.09 7.28
CA TRP A 402 2.70 2.42 6.74
C TRP A 402 1.42 2.99 7.33
N PHE A 403 0.33 2.25 7.37
CA PHE A 403 -0.95 2.73 7.89
C PHE A 403 -1.18 2.40 9.36
N GLY A 404 -0.38 1.56 10.00
CA GLY A 404 -0.43 1.28 11.44
C GLY A 404 -1.53 0.30 11.85
N LEU A 405 -2.07 -0.51 10.93
CA LEU A 405 -3.05 -1.53 11.22
C LEU A 405 -2.40 -2.71 11.96
N ASP A 406 -3.16 -3.40 12.79
CA ASP A 406 -2.68 -4.59 13.47
C ASP A 406 -2.83 -5.88 12.62
N ASP A 407 -2.34 -7.01 13.18
CA ASP A 407 -2.40 -8.32 12.52
C ASP A 407 -3.82 -8.80 12.26
N LEU A 408 -4.75 -8.54 13.18
CA LEU A 408 -6.13 -8.97 13.05
C LEU A 408 -6.85 -8.20 11.95
N GLU A 409 -6.74 -6.88 11.97
CA GLU A 409 -7.30 -6.00 10.93
C GLU A 409 -6.74 -6.33 9.55
N THR A 410 -5.41 -6.46 9.46
CA THR A 410 -4.74 -6.81 8.20
C THR A 410 -5.21 -8.15 7.66
N THR A 411 -5.34 -9.16 8.53
CA THR A 411 -5.84 -10.50 8.14
C THR A 411 -7.29 -10.45 7.67
N GLN A 412 -8.14 -9.67 8.34
CA GLN A 412 -9.54 -9.47 7.94
C GLN A 412 -9.64 -8.79 6.57
N LEU A 413 -8.86 -7.74 6.33
CA LEU A 413 -8.87 -6.99 5.08
C LEU A 413 -8.35 -7.81 3.89
N LEU A 414 -7.39 -8.71 4.10
CA LEU A 414 -6.82 -9.58 3.06
C LEU A 414 -7.53 -10.95 2.96
N GLY A 415 -8.44 -11.26 3.89
CA GLY A 415 -9.15 -12.54 3.95
C GLY A 415 -8.35 -13.69 4.56
N LYS A 416 -7.03 -13.54 4.70
CA LYS A 416 -6.10 -14.46 5.37
C LYS A 416 -4.79 -13.76 5.70
N SER A 417 -3.98 -14.38 6.55
CA SER A 417 -2.64 -13.89 6.89
C SER A 417 -1.64 -14.15 5.75
N PHE A 418 -0.81 -13.17 5.47
CA PHE A 418 0.34 -13.27 4.56
C PHE A 418 1.62 -12.88 5.28
N PRO A 419 2.78 -13.46 4.93
CA PRO A 419 4.07 -13.00 5.42
C PRO A 419 4.23 -11.50 5.19
N GLU A 420 4.81 -10.80 6.13
CA GLU A 420 5.02 -9.36 6.03
C GLU A 420 6.33 -9.05 5.32
N ILE A 421 6.29 -8.23 4.27
CA ILE A 421 7.49 -7.64 3.68
C ILE A 421 7.83 -6.36 4.45
N GLN A 422 9.08 -6.23 4.89
CA GLN A 422 9.57 -5.03 5.55
C GLN A 422 9.71 -3.90 4.52
N VAL A 423 8.72 -3.01 4.46
CA VAL A 423 8.70 -1.88 3.50
C VAL A 423 9.26 -0.58 4.10
N ILE A 424 9.23 -0.42 5.43
CA ILE A 424 9.85 0.71 6.13
C ILE A 424 11.17 0.28 6.75
N ALA A 425 12.21 1.11 6.62
CA ALA A 425 13.47 0.90 7.33
C ALA A 425 13.20 0.80 8.84
N LYS A 426 13.71 -0.25 9.48
CA LYS A 426 13.76 -0.27 10.94
C LYS A 426 14.59 0.92 11.38
N SER A 427 14.05 1.74 12.25
CA SER A 427 14.79 2.86 12.83
C SER A 427 16.08 2.30 13.47
N THR A 428 17.20 2.46 12.78
CA THR A 428 18.53 2.32 13.39
C THR A 428 18.85 3.65 14.08
N ALA A 429 17.98 4.08 14.96
CA ALA A 429 18.33 5.15 15.88
C ALA A 429 19.40 4.58 16.82
N THR A 430 20.64 4.64 16.39
CA THR A 430 21.77 4.78 17.29
C THR A 430 21.71 6.19 17.88
N SER A 431 20.71 6.42 18.71
CA SER A 431 20.85 7.40 19.77
C SER A 431 21.86 6.77 20.75
N PRO A 432 22.91 7.46 21.15
CA PRO A 432 23.69 7.02 22.30
C PRO A 432 22.80 7.23 23.53
N GLY A 433 22.13 6.20 23.96
CA GLY A 433 21.24 6.18 25.10
C GLY A 433 19.85 5.67 24.77
N THR A 434 19.62 4.42 25.17
CA THR A 434 18.37 3.71 25.33
C THR A 434 17.61 3.29 24.07
N SER A 435 17.82 2.04 23.67
CA SER A 435 16.87 1.24 22.88
C SER A 435 15.54 1.15 23.61
N PHE A 436 14.50 1.87 23.14
CA PHE A 436 13.11 1.74 23.61
C PHE A 436 12.42 0.47 23.05
N GLU A 437 13.12 -0.66 23.04
CA GLU A 437 12.55 -1.99 22.82
C GLU A 437 12.92 -2.94 23.97
N GLU A 438 12.76 -2.49 25.21
CA GLU A 438 12.42 -3.43 26.28
C GLU A 438 10.96 -3.20 26.63
N SER A 439 10.10 -3.92 25.90
CA SER A 439 8.69 -4.05 26.22
C SER A 439 8.54 -4.42 27.69
N ILE A 440 7.64 -3.71 28.37
CA ILE A 440 7.14 -4.11 29.69
C ILE A 440 7.03 -5.64 29.78
N ARG A 441 7.70 -6.26 30.74
CA ARG A 441 7.71 -7.71 30.95
C ARG A 441 7.12 -8.02 32.32
N LEU A 442 6.19 -8.99 32.32
CA LEU A 442 5.58 -9.49 33.54
C LEU A 442 5.76 -11.01 33.61
N TRP A 443 6.37 -11.48 34.71
CA TRP A 443 6.61 -12.90 34.95
C TRP A 443 6.57 -13.26 36.44
N PRO A 444 6.16 -14.52 36.78
CA PRO A 444 5.67 -15.54 35.88
C PRO A 444 4.32 -15.14 35.26
N ASN A 445 4.04 -15.64 34.05
CA ASN A 445 2.75 -15.52 33.39
C ASN A 445 2.44 -16.87 32.71
N PRO A 446 1.46 -17.63 33.17
CA PRO A 446 0.44 -17.32 34.21
C PRO A 446 1.04 -17.20 35.63
N LEU A 447 0.43 -16.34 36.44
CA LEU A 447 0.77 -16.11 37.85
C LEU A 447 -0.26 -16.70 38.82
N GLU A 448 0.14 -16.98 40.06
CA GLU A 448 -0.75 -17.42 41.14
C GLU A 448 -1.01 -16.29 42.16
N ASP A 449 0.02 -15.69 42.70
CA ASP A 449 -0.10 -14.62 43.71
C ASP A 449 0.74 -13.39 43.34
N GLN A 450 1.98 -13.58 42.94
CA GLN A 450 2.93 -12.51 42.71
C GLN A 450 3.52 -12.58 41.31
N ALA A 451 3.87 -11.42 40.75
CA ALA A 451 4.61 -11.29 39.51
C ALA A 451 5.66 -10.17 39.61
N GLN A 452 6.74 -10.31 38.91
CA GLN A 452 7.72 -9.24 38.69
C GLN A 452 7.34 -8.47 37.43
N LEU A 453 7.36 -7.15 37.51
CA LEU A 453 7.15 -6.26 36.39
C LEU A 453 8.43 -5.48 36.12
N ALA A 454 9.03 -5.70 34.96
CA ALA A 454 10.16 -4.90 34.47
C ALA A 454 9.68 -3.89 33.42
N PHE A 455 10.18 -2.67 33.52
CA PHE A 455 9.86 -1.57 32.59
C PHE A 455 10.97 -0.51 32.61
N ASN A 456 10.96 0.37 31.60
CA ASN A 456 11.85 1.53 31.60
C ASN A 456 11.09 2.79 32.05
N SER A 457 11.69 3.58 32.93
CA SER A 457 11.15 4.84 33.46
C SER A 457 11.92 6.04 32.90
N ASN A 458 11.19 7.08 32.50
CA ASN A 458 11.75 8.38 32.08
C ASN A 458 11.99 9.35 33.25
N GLY A 459 12.04 8.86 34.49
CA GLY A 459 12.10 9.72 35.69
C GLY A 459 10.79 10.39 36.06
N GLU A 460 9.67 9.99 35.44
CA GLU A 460 8.34 10.55 35.63
C GLU A 460 7.47 9.73 36.59
N THR A 461 6.29 10.25 36.90
CA THR A 461 5.29 9.49 37.65
C THR A 461 4.66 8.45 36.74
N ILE A 462 4.75 7.19 37.14
CA ILE A 462 4.17 6.04 36.45
C ILE A 462 2.87 5.67 37.14
N ARG A 463 1.85 5.39 36.34
CA ARG A 463 0.57 4.85 36.78
C ARG A 463 0.40 3.45 36.23
N ILE A 464 0.15 2.47 37.10
CA ILE A 464 -0.13 1.08 36.72
C ILE A 464 -1.59 0.80 37.00
N ARG A 465 -2.32 0.36 36.00
CA ARG A 465 -3.74 0.02 36.06
C ARG A 465 -3.99 -1.37 35.49
N ILE A 466 -4.94 -2.07 36.07
CA ILE A 466 -5.35 -3.41 35.66
C ILE A 466 -6.78 -3.35 35.12
N PHE A 467 -6.97 -3.92 33.95
CA PHE A 467 -8.25 -4.01 33.27
C PHE A 467 -8.63 -5.47 33.02
N SER A 468 -9.94 -5.74 33.05
CA SER A 468 -10.48 -7.00 32.52
C SER A 468 -10.31 -7.04 30.99
N MET A 469 -10.48 -8.21 30.39
CA MET A 469 -10.47 -8.35 28.93
C MET A 469 -11.64 -7.64 28.24
N THR A 470 -12.66 -7.22 28.98
CA THR A 470 -13.77 -6.39 28.51
C THR A 470 -13.49 -4.88 28.59
N GLY A 471 -12.26 -4.49 28.96
CA GLY A 471 -11.85 -3.08 29.09
C GLY A 471 -12.33 -2.38 30.36
N GLN A 472 -13.00 -3.08 31.28
CA GLN A 472 -13.41 -2.54 32.55
C GLN A 472 -12.19 -2.39 33.47
N LEU A 473 -12.01 -1.20 34.08
CA LEU A 473 -10.98 -0.98 35.09
C LEU A 473 -11.28 -1.86 36.32
N VAL A 474 -10.34 -2.76 36.63
CA VAL A 474 -10.41 -3.66 37.77
C VAL A 474 -9.71 -3.03 38.96
N GLU A 475 -8.55 -2.42 38.74
CA GLU A 475 -7.74 -1.85 39.83
C GLU A 475 -6.82 -0.73 39.31
N ASN A 476 -6.69 0.34 40.13
CA ASN A 476 -5.57 1.29 40.07
C ASN A 476 -4.48 0.79 41.00
N HIS A 477 -3.54 0.01 40.49
CA HIS A 477 -2.59 -0.75 41.30
C HIS A 477 -1.50 0.13 41.92
N LEU A 478 -0.92 1.06 41.14
CA LEU A 478 0.20 1.89 41.58
C LEU A 478 0.21 3.24 40.88
N GLN A 479 0.57 4.29 41.62
CA GLN A 479 0.96 5.59 41.06
C GLN A 479 2.14 6.14 41.84
N GLN A 480 3.35 6.11 41.22
CA GLN A 480 4.57 6.49 41.91
C GLN A 480 5.61 7.06 40.93
N LYS A 481 6.48 7.96 41.40
CA LYS A 481 7.63 8.44 40.64
C LYS A 481 8.79 7.44 40.76
N PHE A 482 9.37 7.06 39.63
CA PHE A 482 10.54 6.19 39.57
C PHE A 482 11.75 6.97 39.08
N ALA A 483 12.95 6.49 39.42
CA ALA A 483 14.19 6.99 38.80
C ALA A 483 14.22 6.69 37.32
N GLU A 484 14.98 7.45 36.54
CA GLU A 484 15.21 7.17 35.12
C GLU A 484 16.00 5.86 34.93
N GLY A 485 15.63 5.08 33.89
CA GLY A 485 16.25 3.81 33.53
C GLY A 485 15.39 2.60 33.85
N ASN A 486 16.02 1.41 33.76
CA ASN A 486 15.33 0.13 33.95
C ASN A 486 14.89 -0.05 35.41
N GLN A 487 13.63 -0.34 35.59
CA GLN A 487 12.99 -0.57 36.88
C GLN A 487 12.42 -2.00 36.93
N GLN A 488 12.42 -2.59 38.12
CA GLN A 488 11.77 -3.87 38.39
C GLN A 488 11.03 -3.76 39.72
N ILE A 489 9.75 -4.13 39.71
CA ILE A 489 8.90 -4.10 40.90
C ILE A 489 8.14 -5.41 41.04
N GLU A 490 7.82 -5.77 42.27
CA GLU A 490 6.93 -6.88 42.61
C GLU A 490 5.48 -6.39 42.66
N LEU A 491 4.59 -7.10 41.96
CA LEU A 491 3.15 -6.87 42.01
C LEU A 491 2.48 -8.06 42.68
N ARG A 492 1.58 -7.78 43.65
CA ARG A 492 0.76 -8.80 44.33
C ARG A 492 -0.62 -8.79 43.72
N LEU A 493 -0.93 -9.82 42.94
CA LEU A 493 -2.14 -9.90 42.10
C LEU A 493 -3.01 -11.12 42.41
N GLY A 494 -2.66 -11.92 43.44
CA GLY A 494 -3.41 -13.12 43.85
C GLY A 494 -4.83 -12.85 44.39
N HIS A 495 -5.16 -11.62 44.70
CA HIS A 495 -6.51 -11.21 45.06
C HIS A 495 -7.47 -11.08 43.86
N LEU A 496 -6.96 -11.06 42.65
CA LEU A 496 -7.77 -11.02 41.42
C LEU A 496 -8.40 -12.40 41.18
N ALA A 497 -9.63 -12.38 40.65
CA ALA A 497 -10.28 -13.62 40.26
C ALA A 497 -9.50 -14.35 39.15
N LYS A 498 -9.62 -15.68 39.08
CA LYS A 498 -9.00 -16.47 38.02
C LYS A 498 -9.49 -15.98 36.65
N GLY A 499 -8.57 -15.65 35.77
CA GLY A 499 -8.92 -15.10 34.47
C GLY A 499 -7.75 -14.41 33.76
N THR A 500 -8.05 -13.84 32.60
CA THR A 500 -7.11 -13.06 31.79
C THR A 500 -7.34 -11.58 32.02
N TYR A 501 -6.24 -10.84 32.22
CA TYR A 501 -6.24 -9.41 32.50
C TYR A 501 -5.24 -8.69 31.61
N GLN A 502 -5.35 -7.37 31.58
CA GLN A 502 -4.45 -6.47 30.91
C GLN A 502 -3.89 -5.47 31.91
N LEU A 503 -2.58 -5.43 32.09
CA LEU A 503 -1.88 -4.42 32.87
C LEU A 503 -1.42 -3.30 31.92
N THR A 504 -1.74 -2.07 32.28
CA THR A 504 -1.32 -0.87 31.56
C THR A 504 -0.42 -0.03 32.45
N LEU A 505 0.75 0.32 31.92
CA LEU A 505 1.70 1.23 32.50
C LEU A 505 1.67 2.54 31.73
N GLU A 506 1.36 3.65 32.40
CA GLU A 506 1.24 4.98 31.80
C GLU A 506 2.29 5.92 32.37
N GLN A 507 3.01 6.57 31.48
CA GLN A 507 3.87 7.72 31.73
C GLN A 507 3.28 8.92 30.97
N LYS A 508 3.70 10.15 31.26
CA LYS A 508 3.18 11.35 30.62
C LYS A 508 3.28 11.30 29.07
N SER A 509 4.34 10.68 28.55
CA SER A 509 4.68 10.60 27.13
C SER A 509 4.45 9.24 26.50
N SER A 510 4.12 8.19 27.28
CA SER A 510 3.98 6.82 26.76
C SER A 510 2.98 5.98 27.56
N ARG A 511 2.41 4.99 26.86
CA ARG A 511 1.55 3.96 27.44
C ARG A 511 1.98 2.61 26.93
N GLN A 512 2.22 1.67 27.84
CA GLN A 512 2.60 0.30 27.54
C GLN A 512 1.61 -0.68 28.15
N THR A 513 1.43 -1.85 27.54
CA THR A 513 0.43 -2.81 27.98
C THR A 513 0.95 -4.24 27.87
N VAL A 514 0.69 -5.05 28.88
CA VAL A 514 1.02 -6.47 28.90
C VAL A 514 -0.20 -7.29 29.37
N ARG A 515 -0.47 -8.41 28.72
CA ARG A 515 -1.49 -9.37 29.14
C ARG A 515 -0.93 -10.36 30.11
N PHE A 516 -1.75 -10.76 31.10
CA PHE A 516 -1.39 -11.79 32.05
C PHE A 516 -2.58 -12.65 32.46
N VAL A 517 -2.30 -13.82 32.97
CA VAL A 517 -3.29 -14.80 33.41
C VAL A 517 -3.09 -15.09 34.89
N VAL A 518 -4.18 -14.98 35.68
CA VAL A 518 -4.24 -15.43 37.08
C VAL A 518 -4.84 -16.84 37.10
N LYS A 519 -4.13 -17.79 37.73
CA LYS A 519 -4.55 -19.21 37.84
C LYS A 519 -5.48 -19.47 38.99
#